data_ff916575455a272767222fa82ebcd26b
#
_entry.id   ff916575455a272767222fa82ebcd26b
#
_cell.length_a   1.000
_cell.length_b   1.000
_cell.length_c   1.000
_cell.angle_alpha   90.00
_cell.angle_beta   90.00
_cell.angle_gamma   90.00
#
_symmetry.space_group_name_H-M   'P 1'
#
loop_
_entity.id
_entity.type
_entity.pdbx_description
1 polymer ?
#
loop_
_entity_poly.entity_id
_entity_poly.type
_entity_poly.pdbx_seq_one_letter_code
_entity_poly.pdbx_strand_id
1 'polypeptide(L)'
;MDRKVVIRTMKRFLQFSGLIAAVIAIVGFVLLLACPSLIWSVTVAGQTMTREYSGIMGIFGVTLTASGSGISVDLGTINPTPSAIIAFILIAAAIVILLLGAILPIAKVKVLNKISGVLNLAALLCLVVGGILIFVEVPCWCSAQSTADYTVSPDNFSLGGGWLTAGILSCAAGVLAIFPTFANLLAKGKKKRR
;
A
#
# COMPACT_ATOMS: atom_id res chain seq x y z
N MET A 1 10.36 0.04 -40.04
CA MET A 1 10.16 0.83 -38.83
C MET A 1 11.52 1.25 -38.28
N ASP A 2 11.78 2.54 -38.13
CA ASP A 2 13.14 3.05 -37.86
C ASP A 2 13.52 2.68 -36.39
N ARG A 3 14.64 1.95 -36.24
CA ARG A 3 15.16 1.45 -34.94
C ARG A 3 15.32 2.58 -33.89
N LYS A 4 15.58 3.81 -34.36
CA LYS A 4 15.69 5.00 -33.51
C LYS A 4 14.34 5.46 -32.93
N VAL A 5 13.25 5.30 -33.68
CA VAL A 5 11.90 5.64 -33.25
C VAL A 5 11.44 4.66 -32.17
N VAL A 6 11.65 3.37 -32.40
CA VAL A 6 11.30 2.31 -31.42
C VAL A 6 12.01 2.55 -30.08
N ILE A 7 13.32 2.83 -30.10
CA ILE A 7 14.09 3.08 -28.87
C ILE A 7 13.61 4.34 -28.13
N ARG A 8 13.21 5.40 -28.82
CA ARG A 8 12.69 6.63 -28.21
C ARG A 8 11.31 6.39 -27.58
N THR A 9 10.44 5.69 -28.27
CA THR A 9 9.08 5.36 -27.76
C THR A 9 9.16 4.46 -26.54
N MET A 10 10.00 3.43 -26.61
CA MET A 10 10.23 2.52 -25.48
C MET A 10 10.80 3.23 -24.24
N LYS A 11 11.73 4.19 -24.44
CA LYS A 11 12.28 4.98 -23.35
C LYS A 11 11.26 5.92 -22.71
N ARG A 12 10.36 6.50 -23.47
CA ARG A 12 9.24 7.30 -22.94
C ARG A 12 8.27 6.43 -22.17
N PHE A 13 7.86 5.28 -22.72
CA PHE A 13 6.98 4.34 -22.06
C PHE A 13 7.55 3.89 -20.69
N LEU A 14 8.85 3.56 -20.64
CA LEU A 14 9.54 3.19 -19.40
C LEU A 14 9.58 4.33 -18.36
N GLN A 15 9.58 5.58 -18.77
CA GLN A 15 9.49 6.73 -17.85
C GLN A 15 8.06 6.95 -17.36
N PHE A 16 7.05 6.77 -18.24
CA PHE A 16 5.65 6.89 -17.86
C PHE A 16 5.16 5.77 -16.94
N SER A 17 5.78 4.58 -16.98
CA SER A 17 5.40 3.46 -16.10
C SER A 17 5.56 3.79 -14.63
N GLY A 18 6.51 4.63 -14.23
CA GLY A 18 6.66 5.13 -12.86
C GLY A 18 5.48 6.00 -12.41
N LEU A 19 4.95 6.83 -13.31
CA LEU A 19 3.77 7.65 -13.03
C LEU A 19 2.51 6.77 -12.93
N ILE A 20 2.37 5.77 -13.80
CA ILE A 20 1.27 4.81 -13.74
C ILE A 20 1.31 4.03 -12.43
N ALA A 21 2.51 3.58 -12.01
CA ALA A 21 2.69 2.92 -10.72
C ALA A 21 2.26 3.83 -9.54
N ALA A 22 2.62 5.12 -9.59
CA ALA A 22 2.20 6.08 -8.57
C ALA A 22 0.67 6.24 -8.51
N VAL A 23 0.01 6.33 -9.66
CA VAL A 23 -1.47 6.43 -9.73
C VAL A 23 -2.13 5.18 -9.14
N ILE A 24 -1.65 3.99 -9.51
CA ILE A 24 -2.17 2.72 -8.97
C ILE A 24 -1.95 2.65 -7.45
N ALA A 25 -0.77 3.06 -6.97
CA ALA A 25 -0.47 3.10 -5.53
C ALA A 25 -1.38 4.09 -4.78
N ILE A 26 -1.69 5.26 -5.36
CA ILE A 26 -2.63 6.23 -4.79
C ILE A 26 -4.04 5.62 -4.69
N VAL A 27 -4.52 4.92 -5.72
CA VAL A 27 -5.83 4.25 -5.67
C VAL A 27 -5.84 3.20 -4.57
N GLY A 28 -4.80 2.36 -4.47
CA GLY A 28 -4.66 1.39 -3.39
C GLY A 28 -4.66 2.04 -2.00
N PHE A 29 -3.96 3.17 -1.85
CA PHE A 29 -3.90 3.93 -0.61
C PHE A 29 -5.26 4.52 -0.20
N VAL A 30 -6.02 5.03 -1.16
CA VAL A 30 -7.40 5.52 -0.89
C VAL A 30 -8.31 4.37 -0.45
N LEU A 31 -8.22 3.21 -1.10
CA LEU A 31 -8.99 2.03 -0.71
C LEU A 31 -8.62 1.54 0.70
N LEU A 32 -7.35 1.61 1.07
CA LEU A 32 -6.86 1.25 2.40
C LEU A 32 -7.50 2.11 3.50
N LEU A 33 -7.75 3.38 3.24
CA LEU A 33 -8.38 4.31 4.19
C LEU A 33 -9.91 4.24 4.16
N ALA A 34 -10.50 4.16 2.97
CA ALA A 34 -11.93 4.34 2.78
C ALA A 34 -12.75 3.05 2.96
N CYS A 35 -12.12 1.88 2.75
CA CYS A 35 -12.82 0.60 2.77
C CYS A 35 -12.63 -0.14 4.10
N PRO A 36 -13.52 -1.11 4.41
CA PRO A 36 -13.34 -1.99 5.56
C PRO A 36 -12.03 -2.78 5.45
N SER A 37 -11.29 -2.81 6.58
CA SER A 37 -10.06 -3.62 6.71
C SER A 37 -10.40 -5.08 6.99
N LEU A 38 -11.35 -5.30 7.86
CA LEU A 38 -11.75 -6.61 8.36
C LEU A 38 -13.26 -6.73 8.42
N ILE A 39 -13.73 -7.94 8.18
CA ILE A 39 -15.13 -8.32 8.32
C ILE A 39 -15.18 -9.46 9.33
N TRP A 40 -15.83 -9.21 10.46
CA TRP A 40 -16.17 -10.23 11.41
C TRP A 40 -17.51 -10.88 11.03
N SER A 41 -17.58 -12.19 11.07
CA SER A 41 -18.82 -12.92 10.80
C SER A 41 -18.97 -14.12 11.74
N VAL A 42 -20.14 -14.27 12.30
CA VAL A 42 -20.50 -15.42 13.12
C VAL A 42 -21.90 -15.88 12.79
N THR A 43 -22.11 -17.20 12.72
CA THR A 43 -23.42 -17.78 12.49
C THR A 43 -23.92 -18.43 13.77
N VAL A 44 -25.04 -17.94 14.29
CA VAL A 44 -25.71 -18.47 15.48
C VAL A 44 -27.15 -18.82 15.12
N ALA A 45 -27.55 -20.06 15.40
CA ALA A 45 -28.91 -20.55 15.13
C ALA A 45 -29.37 -20.35 13.65
N GLY A 46 -28.45 -20.47 12.69
CA GLY A 46 -28.75 -20.29 11.25
C GLY A 46 -28.82 -18.83 10.79
N GLN A 47 -28.59 -17.86 11.67
CA GLN A 47 -28.48 -16.44 11.30
C GLN A 47 -27.02 -16.00 11.33
N THR A 48 -26.56 -15.37 10.24
CA THR A 48 -25.20 -14.81 10.15
C THR A 48 -25.22 -13.35 10.55
N MET A 49 -24.46 -13.02 11.58
CA MET A 49 -24.18 -11.65 11.99
C MET A 49 -22.83 -11.22 11.40
N THR A 50 -22.79 -10.05 10.81
CA THR A 50 -21.55 -9.47 10.22
C THR A 50 -21.29 -8.08 10.81
N ARG A 51 -20.02 -7.78 11.05
CA ARG A 51 -19.56 -6.46 11.45
C ARG A 51 -18.31 -6.07 10.66
N GLU A 52 -18.31 -4.88 10.12
CA GLU A 52 -17.20 -4.33 9.36
C GLU A 52 -16.36 -3.38 10.22
N TYR A 53 -15.05 -3.50 10.14
CA TYR A 53 -14.09 -2.60 10.77
C TYR A 53 -13.41 -1.76 9.69
N SER A 54 -13.50 -0.43 9.79
CA SER A 54 -12.91 0.47 8.79
C SER A 54 -11.38 0.39 8.81
N GLY A 55 -10.76 0.70 7.67
CA GLY A 55 -9.30 0.74 7.55
C GLY A 55 -8.66 1.71 8.54
N ILE A 56 -9.30 2.86 8.79
CA ILE A 56 -8.84 3.85 9.75
C ILE A 56 -8.79 3.28 11.17
N MET A 57 -9.75 2.45 11.55
CA MET A 57 -9.77 1.81 12.88
C MET A 57 -8.60 0.83 13.05
N GLY A 58 -8.25 0.08 12.00
CA GLY A 58 -7.11 -0.83 12.03
C GLY A 58 -5.76 -0.09 12.14
N ILE A 59 -5.65 1.06 11.47
CA ILE A 59 -4.41 1.85 11.43
C ILE A 59 -4.21 2.67 12.71
N PHE A 60 -5.24 3.37 13.17
CA PHE A 60 -5.12 4.36 14.26
C PHE A 60 -5.75 3.91 15.58
N GLY A 61 -6.47 2.80 15.58
CA GLY A 61 -7.28 2.38 16.71
C GLY A 61 -8.51 3.29 16.91
N VAL A 62 -9.39 2.90 17.81
CA VAL A 62 -10.56 3.70 18.20
C VAL A 62 -11.11 3.24 19.54
N THR A 63 -11.55 4.17 20.36
CA THR A 63 -12.36 3.89 21.53
C THR A 63 -13.83 3.91 21.13
N LEU A 64 -14.52 2.80 21.35
CA LEU A 64 -15.94 2.67 21.06
C LEU A 64 -16.74 3.14 22.26
N THR A 65 -17.56 4.19 22.08
CA THR A 65 -18.47 4.68 23.12
C THR A 65 -19.91 4.63 22.59
N ALA A 66 -20.81 4.08 23.39
CA ALA A 66 -22.24 4.21 23.13
C ALA A 66 -22.80 5.33 24.00
N SER A 67 -23.45 6.31 23.38
CA SER A 67 -24.10 7.42 24.09
C SER A 67 -25.60 7.37 23.85
N GLY A 68 -26.38 7.38 24.92
CA GLY A 68 -27.85 7.41 24.89
C GLY A 68 -28.41 7.95 26.19
N SER A 69 -29.46 8.78 26.13
CA SER A 69 -30.18 9.28 27.29
C SER A 69 -29.31 9.93 28.38
N GLY A 70 -28.22 10.60 28.00
CA GLY A 70 -27.30 11.25 28.93
C GLY A 70 -26.29 10.31 29.61
N ILE A 71 -26.27 9.04 29.24
CA ILE A 71 -25.28 8.05 29.71
C ILE A 71 -24.36 7.70 28.56
N SER A 72 -23.06 7.79 28.75
CA SER A 72 -22.03 7.27 27.85
C SER A 72 -21.39 6.02 28.45
N VAL A 73 -21.42 4.92 27.71
CA VAL A 73 -20.80 3.66 28.12
C VAL A 73 -19.61 3.41 27.21
N ASP A 74 -18.45 3.14 27.80
CA ASP A 74 -17.27 2.69 27.06
C ASP A 74 -17.48 1.21 26.66
N LEU A 75 -17.48 0.96 25.36
CA LEU A 75 -17.63 -0.40 24.79
C LEU A 75 -16.28 -1.07 24.55
N GLY A 76 -15.18 -0.41 24.94
CA GLY A 76 -13.83 -0.91 24.78
C GLY A 76 -13.03 -0.18 23.69
N THR A 77 -11.76 -0.46 23.67
CA THR A 77 -10.80 0.13 22.73
C THR A 77 -10.34 -0.90 21.70
N ILE A 78 -10.41 -0.56 20.43
CA ILE A 78 -9.75 -1.30 19.36
C ILE A 78 -8.32 -0.80 19.28
N ASN A 79 -7.36 -1.66 19.55
CA ASN A 79 -5.95 -1.32 19.47
C ASN A 79 -5.50 -1.19 18.00
N PRO A 80 -4.64 -0.22 17.67
CA PRO A 80 -4.06 -0.12 16.34
C PRO A 80 -3.17 -1.33 16.06
N THR A 81 -3.18 -1.80 14.81
CA THR A 81 -2.42 -2.98 14.41
C THR A 81 -1.07 -2.57 13.84
N PRO A 82 0.05 -3.09 14.36
CA PRO A 82 1.38 -2.72 13.86
C PRO A 82 1.56 -2.98 12.36
N SER A 83 1.03 -4.08 11.82
CA SER A 83 1.06 -4.40 10.38
C SER A 83 0.36 -3.33 9.55
N ALA A 84 -0.84 -2.88 9.97
CA ALA A 84 -1.59 -1.84 9.30
C ALA A 84 -0.86 -0.49 9.31
N ILE A 85 -0.29 -0.10 10.46
CA ILE A 85 0.48 1.15 10.59
C ILE A 85 1.69 1.12 9.66
N ILE A 86 2.47 0.03 9.67
CA ILE A 86 3.68 -0.10 8.85
C ILE A 86 3.29 -0.12 7.37
N ALA A 87 2.26 -0.87 6.97
CA ALA A 87 1.76 -0.89 5.59
C ALA A 87 1.36 0.51 5.12
N PHE A 88 0.60 1.25 5.93
CA PHE A 88 0.19 2.62 5.67
C PHE A 88 1.40 3.54 5.43
N ILE A 89 2.39 3.52 6.32
CA ILE A 89 3.59 4.36 6.20
C ILE A 89 4.40 3.98 4.96
N LEU A 90 4.60 2.69 4.69
CA LEU A 90 5.37 2.22 3.54
C LEU A 90 4.72 2.61 2.22
N ILE A 91 3.40 2.45 2.07
CA ILE A 91 2.68 2.80 0.84
C ILE A 91 2.66 4.31 0.65
N ALA A 92 2.42 5.10 1.71
CA ALA A 92 2.47 6.56 1.64
C ALA A 92 3.87 7.06 1.23
N ALA A 93 4.92 6.54 1.85
CA ALA A 93 6.30 6.87 1.49
C ALA A 93 6.63 6.49 0.04
N ALA A 94 6.19 5.31 -0.40
CA ALA A 94 6.41 4.84 -1.76
C ALA A 94 5.76 5.76 -2.81
N ILE A 95 4.56 6.26 -2.56
CA ILE A 95 3.87 7.21 -3.44
C ILE A 95 4.72 8.47 -3.62
N VAL A 96 5.20 9.05 -2.52
CA VAL A 96 6.07 10.25 -2.55
C VAL A 96 7.36 9.97 -3.32
N ILE A 97 7.99 8.83 -3.06
CA ILE A 97 9.24 8.40 -3.72
C ILE A 97 9.03 8.18 -5.23
N LEU A 98 7.91 7.56 -5.65
CA LEU A 98 7.58 7.36 -7.06
C LEU A 98 7.36 8.67 -7.79
N LEU A 99 6.65 9.62 -7.17
CA LEU A 99 6.42 10.95 -7.74
C LEU A 99 7.75 11.70 -7.92
N LEU A 100 8.62 11.69 -6.90
CA LEU A 100 9.97 12.26 -7.00
C LEU A 100 10.79 11.55 -8.08
N GLY A 101 10.76 10.22 -8.12
CA GLY A 101 11.42 9.41 -9.12
C GLY A 101 10.96 9.69 -10.55
N ALA A 102 9.70 10.08 -10.75
CA ALA A 102 9.15 10.47 -12.05
C ALA A 102 9.58 11.88 -12.48
N ILE A 103 9.76 12.82 -11.55
CA ILE A 103 10.12 14.21 -11.81
C ILE A 103 11.63 14.38 -12.08
N LEU A 104 12.48 13.71 -11.30
CA LEU A 104 13.95 13.86 -11.39
C LEU A 104 14.54 13.66 -12.79
N PRO A 105 14.09 12.69 -13.61
CA PRO A 105 14.62 12.51 -14.97
C PRO A 105 14.32 13.64 -15.94
N ILE A 106 13.35 14.51 -15.63
CA ILE A 106 12.96 15.66 -16.46
C ILE A 106 14.14 16.66 -16.57
N ALA A 107 14.94 16.80 -15.50
CA ALA A 107 16.10 17.68 -15.47
C ALA A 107 17.26 17.25 -16.40
N LYS A 108 17.17 16.05 -17.03
CA LYS A 108 18.16 15.50 -17.98
C LYS A 108 19.62 15.40 -17.45
N VAL A 109 19.80 15.45 -16.14
CA VAL A 109 21.11 15.34 -15.47
C VAL A 109 21.37 13.85 -15.17
N LYS A 110 22.56 13.35 -15.52
CA LYS A 110 22.92 11.92 -15.37
C LYS A 110 22.84 11.43 -13.93
N VAL A 111 23.28 12.26 -12.99
CA VAL A 111 23.28 11.94 -11.55
C VAL A 111 21.81 11.78 -11.08
N LEU A 112 20.93 12.70 -11.47
CA LEU A 112 19.51 12.66 -11.11
C LEU A 112 18.79 11.43 -11.68
N ASN A 113 19.17 10.96 -12.87
CA ASN A 113 18.62 9.72 -13.42
C ASN A 113 19.01 8.49 -12.59
N LYS A 114 20.26 8.42 -12.08
CA LYS A 114 20.68 7.32 -11.22
C LYS A 114 19.98 7.37 -9.87
N ILE A 115 19.85 8.56 -9.28
CA ILE A 115 19.09 8.78 -8.03
C ILE A 115 17.64 8.35 -8.22
N SER A 116 16.99 8.75 -9.32
CA SER A 116 15.64 8.30 -9.65
C SER A 116 15.53 6.76 -9.73
N GLY A 117 16.53 6.08 -10.32
CA GLY A 117 16.55 4.62 -10.36
C GLY A 117 16.59 3.98 -8.95
N VAL A 118 17.42 4.52 -8.05
CA VAL A 118 17.50 4.04 -6.67
C VAL A 118 16.21 4.33 -5.91
N LEU A 119 15.62 5.51 -6.09
CA LEU A 119 14.35 5.88 -5.48
C LEU A 119 13.22 4.93 -5.93
N ASN A 120 13.12 4.66 -7.24
CA ASN A 120 12.10 3.72 -7.73
C ASN A 120 12.30 2.30 -7.19
N LEU A 121 13.55 1.86 -6.97
CA LEU A 121 13.84 0.58 -6.31
C LEU A 121 13.37 0.58 -4.85
N ALA A 122 13.63 1.66 -4.12
CA ALA A 122 13.13 1.80 -2.74
C ALA A 122 11.59 1.78 -2.70
N ALA A 123 10.93 2.51 -3.60
CA ALA A 123 9.48 2.51 -3.71
C ALA A 123 8.91 1.12 -4.03
N LEU A 124 9.55 0.36 -4.92
CA LEU A 124 9.19 -1.03 -5.22
C LEU A 124 9.19 -1.88 -3.95
N LEU A 125 10.28 -1.82 -3.17
CA LEU A 125 10.39 -2.59 -1.92
C LEU A 125 9.31 -2.18 -0.91
N CYS A 126 9.09 -0.87 -0.73
CA CYS A 126 8.05 -0.36 0.16
C CYS A 126 6.64 -0.82 -0.26
N LEU A 127 6.32 -0.81 -1.57
CA LEU A 127 5.01 -1.23 -2.08
C LEU A 127 4.79 -2.74 -1.94
N VAL A 128 5.80 -3.54 -2.24
CA VAL A 128 5.69 -5.00 -2.11
C VAL A 128 5.57 -5.41 -0.65
N VAL A 129 6.42 -4.87 0.22
CA VAL A 129 6.36 -5.17 1.66
C VAL A 129 5.05 -4.66 2.27
N GLY A 130 4.65 -3.42 1.94
CA GLY A 130 3.38 -2.85 2.39
C GLY A 130 2.17 -3.68 1.93
N GLY A 131 2.17 -4.15 0.67
CA GLY A 131 1.14 -5.03 0.14
C GLY A 131 1.08 -6.39 0.86
N ILE A 132 2.23 -7.01 1.15
CA ILE A 132 2.30 -8.26 1.90
C ILE A 132 1.76 -8.08 3.33
N LEU A 133 2.10 -6.97 3.99
CA LEU A 133 1.61 -6.69 5.35
C LEU A 133 0.08 -6.57 5.40
N ILE A 134 -0.56 -6.07 4.34
CA ILE A 134 -2.02 -6.05 4.24
C ILE A 134 -2.60 -7.48 4.22
N PHE A 135 -1.98 -8.43 3.53
CA PHE A 135 -2.48 -9.81 3.45
C PHE A 135 -2.36 -10.58 4.77
N VAL A 136 -1.44 -10.19 5.64
CA VAL A 136 -1.29 -10.80 6.97
C VAL A 136 -2.02 -10.02 8.08
N GLU A 137 -2.88 -9.06 7.69
CA GLU A 137 -3.58 -8.20 8.67
C GLU A 137 -4.50 -8.98 9.62
N VAL A 138 -5.23 -9.98 9.13
CA VAL A 138 -6.18 -10.76 9.97
C VAL A 138 -5.50 -11.36 11.21
N PRO A 139 -4.44 -12.18 11.09
CA PRO A 139 -3.77 -12.73 12.26
C PRO A 139 -3.08 -11.66 13.12
N CYS A 140 -2.52 -10.62 12.52
CA CYS A 140 -1.89 -9.53 13.27
C CYS A 140 -2.91 -8.75 14.09
N TRP A 141 -4.08 -8.47 13.51
CA TRP A 141 -5.17 -7.78 14.20
C TRP A 141 -5.70 -8.62 15.36
N CYS A 142 -6.00 -9.91 15.15
CA CYS A 142 -6.46 -10.81 16.20
C CYS A 142 -5.44 -10.87 17.35
N SER A 143 -4.15 -10.92 17.04
CA SER A 143 -3.09 -10.88 18.03
C SER A 143 -3.07 -9.56 18.82
N ALA A 144 -3.25 -8.41 18.14
CA ALA A 144 -3.26 -7.09 18.78
C ALA A 144 -4.48 -6.85 19.67
N GLN A 145 -5.62 -7.53 19.40
CA GLN A 145 -6.82 -7.44 20.20
C GLN A 145 -6.90 -8.52 21.31
N SER A 146 -6.02 -9.51 21.28
CA SER A 146 -5.97 -10.55 22.33
C SER A 146 -5.32 -10.02 23.61
N THR A 147 -5.82 -10.49 24.74
CA THR A 147 -5.29 -10.22 26.08
C THR A 147 -4.87 -11.52 26.76
N ALA A 148 -4.32 -11.45 27.98
CA ALA A 148 -3.97 -12.65 28.75
C ALA A 148 -5.20 -13.53 29.07
N ASP A 149 -6.36 -12.90 29.22
CA ASP A 149 -7.61 -13.57 29.63
C ASP A 149 -8.51 -13.95 28.45
N TYR A 150 -8.27 -13.36 27.27
CA TYR A 150 -9.11 -13.54 26.10
C TYR A 150 -8.31 -13.58 24.81
N THR A 151 -8.47 -14.68 24.07
CA THR A 151 -7.83 -14.84 22.74
C THR A 151 -8.85 -14.65 21.63
N VAL A 152 -8.56 -13.73 20.70
CA VAL A 152 -9.39 -13.50 19.52
C VAL A 152 -8.99 -14.51 18.44
N SER A 153 -9.95 -15.40 18.07
CA SER A 153 -9.70 -16.38 17.00
C SER A 153 -9.81 -15.72 15.62
N PRO A 154 -8.85 -15.96 14.71
CA PRO A 154 -8.93 -15.48 13.34
C PRO A 154 -10.02 -16.12 12.49
N ASP A 155 -10.59 -17.27 12.91
CA ASP A 155 -11.55 -18.05 12.12
C ASP A 155 -12.84 -17.28 11.78
N ASN A 156 -13.21 -16.31 12.63
CA ASN A 156 -14.39 -15.49 12.45
C ASN A 156 -14.11 -14.17 11.69
N PHE A 157 -12.88 -13.97 11.26
CA PHE A 157 -12.46 -12.74 10.58
C PHE A 157 -11.99 -13.03 9.16
N SER A 158 -12.34 -12.14 8.27
CA SER A 158 -11.85 -12.13 6.89
C SER A 158 -11.34 -10.75 6.52
N LEU A 159 -10.39 -10.71 5.59
CA LEU A 159 -9.89 -9.45 5.06
C LEU A 159 -10.97 -8.76 4.24
N GLY A 160 -11.21 -7.48 4.48
CA GLY A 160 -12.16 -6.68 3.71
C GLY A 160 -11.75 -6.58 2.24
N GLY A 161 -12.73 -6.62 1.33
CA GLY A 161 -12.48 -6.63 -0.12
C GLY A 161 -11.68 -5.41 -0.61
N GLY A 162 -11.91 -4.25 0.01
CA GLY A 162 -11.14 -3.03 -0.29
C GLY A 162 -9.66 -3.15 0.10
N TRP A 163 -9.38 -3.74 1.25
CA TRP A 163 -8.02 -3.99 1.70
C TRP A 163 -7.32 -5.06 0.87
N LEU A 164 -8.02 -6.14 0.53
CA LEU A 164 -7.50 -7.14 -0.41
C LEU A 164 -7.10 -6.49 -1.74
N THR A 165 -7.97 -5.65 -2.29
CA THR A 165 -7.69 -4.92 -3.52
C THR A 165 -6.53 -3.95 -3.36
N ALA A 166 -6.44 -3.21 -2.22
CA ALA A 166 -5.33 -2.31 -1.93
C ALA A 166 -3.99 -3.05 -1.87
N GLY A 167 -3.94 -4.23 -1.25
CA GLY A 167 -2.75 -5.09 -1.23
C GLY A 167 -2.32 -5.53 -2.63
N ILE A 168 -3.26 -6.00 -3.46
CA ILE A 168 -2.99 -6.38 -4.85
C ILE A 168 -2.48 -5.19 -5.66
N LEU A 169 -3.14 -4.03 -5.56
CA LEU A 169 -2.72 -2.83 -6.29
C LEU A 169 -1.35 -2.33 -5.85
N SER A 170 -1.03 -2.41 -4.55
CA SER A 170 0.29 -2.05 -4.03
C SER A 170 1.38 -2.96 -4.60
N CYS A 171 1.17 -4.27 -4.60
CA CYS A 171 2.10 -5.22 -5.21
C CYS A 171 2.24 -4.99 -6.73
N ALA A 172 1.13 -4.76 -7.44
CA ALA A 172 1.14 -4.47 -8.88
C ALA A 172 1.89 -3.18 -9.21
N ALA A 173 1.67 -2.11 -8.43
CA ALA A 173 2.41 -0.86 -8.55
C ALA A 173 3.92 -1.06 -8.30
N GLY A 174 4.27 -1.89 -7.30
CA GLY A 174 5.65 -2.29 -7.03
C GLY A 174 6.29 -2.96 -8.24
N VAL A 175 5.63 -3.95 -8.84
CA VAL A 175 6.11 -4.63 -10.05
C VAL A 175 6.27 -3.64 -11.22
N LEU A 176 5.33 -2.72 -11.42
CA LEU A 176 5.45 -1.69 -12.47
C LEU A 176 6.63 -0.73 -12.24
N ALA A 177 7.02 -0.48 -10.99
CA ALA A 177 8.18 0.35 -10.65
C ALA A 177 9.52 -0.30 -11.04
N ILE A 178 9.55 -1.60 -11.38
CA ILE A 178 10.75 -2.28 -11.91
C ILE A 178 11.20 -1.62 -13.22
N PHE A 179 10.28 -1.30 -14.12
CA PHE A 179 10.59 -0.78 -15.45
C PHE A 179 11.36 0.55 -15.42
N PRO A 180 10.91 1.60 -14.72
CA PRO A 180 11.66 2.85 -14.63
C PRO A 180 12.97 2.68 -13.85
N THR A 181 13.02 1.77 -12.86
CA THR A 181 14.25 1.43 -12.13
C THR A 181 15.36 0.99 -13.08
N PHE A 182 15.11 -0.05 -13.87
CA PHE A 182 16.09 -0.56 -14.83
C PHE A 182 16.41 0.46 -15.93
N ALA A 183 15.40 1.17 -16.44
CA ALA A 183 15.61 2.20 -17.45
C ALA A 183 16.58 3.30 -17.00
N ASN A 184 16.47 3.72 -15.72
CA ASN A 184 17.27 4.80 -15.16
C ASN A 184 18.66 4.32 -14.69
N LEU A 185 18.76 3.12 -14.12
CA LEU A 185 20.05 2.55 -13.67
C LEU A 185 20.93 2.13 -14.87
N LEU A 186 20.35 1.54 -15.92
CA LEU A 186 21.07 1.07 -17.10
C LEU A 186 21.28 2.15 -18.15
N ALA A 187 20.81 3.38 -17.96
CA ALA A 187 21.01 4.49 -18.87
C ALA A 187 22.50 4.80 -19.03
N LYS A 188 23.16 4.12 -20.00
CA LYS A 188 24.56 4.37 -20.37
C LYS A 188 24.71 5.84 -20.80
N GLY A 189 25.57 6.57 -20.10
CA GLY A 189 25.91 7.92 -20.48
C GLY A 189 26.49 7.93 -21.91
N LYS A 190 25.95 8.78 -22.78
CA LYS A 190 26.61 9.07 -24.06
C LYS A 190 28.08 9.48 -23.78
N LYS A 191 29.05 8.62 -24.15
CA LYS A 191 30.44 9.05 -24.24
C LYS A 191 30.47 10.23 -25.20
N LYS A 192 30.80 11.43 -24.73
CA LYS A 192 31.17 12.55 -25.61
C LYS A 192 32.37 12.07 -26.39
N ARG A 193 32.19 11.76 -27.68
CA ARG A 193 33.34 11.69 -28.60
C ARG A 193 33.90 13.11 -28.65
N ARG A 194 35.07 13.30 -28.08
CA ARG A 194 35.94 14.42 -28.38
C ARG A 194 36.58 14.17 -29.72
#